data_ebc9450a17282afccdb86a35cfab6e88
#
_entry.id   ebc9450a17282afccdb86a35cfab6e88
#
_cell.length_a   1.000
_cell.length_b   1.000
_cell.length_c   1.000
_cell.angle_alpha   90.00
_cell.angle_beta   90.00
_cell.angle_gamma   90.00
#
_symmetry.space_group_name_H-M   'P 1'
#
loop_
_entity.id
_entity.type
_entity.pdbx_description
1 polymer ?
#
loop_
_entity_poly.entity_id
_entity_poly.type
_entity_poly.pdbx_seq_one_letter_code
_entity_poly.pdbx_strand_id
1 'polypeptide(L)'
;MARFKRILLKLSGESLMGEKQYGIDEKRLGEYAQQIKEIHDLGVQIGIVIGGGNIFRGLSGASKGFDRVKGDQMGMLATVINSLGLSSALGAAGVKARVLTAIRMEPIGEFYTKWKANAALENGEDVIMSAGTGNPFFTTDTGSSLRGIEIEADVMLKGTRVDGIYTADPEKDPTATKFDDITYDEVLKRGLKVMDLTATCMCKENNLPIIVFDMDTVGNLKKVMTGENIGTLVHN
;
A
#
# COMPACT_ATOMS: atom_id res chain seq x y z
N MET A 1 -14.27 15.68 -10.22
CA MET A 1 -14.84 14.46 -9.63
C MET A 1 -13.75 13.42 -9.55
N ALA A 2 -13.75 12.58 -8.51
CA ALA A 2 -12.77 11.48 -8.41
C ALA A 2 -13.05 10.41 -9.48
N ARG A 3 -11.97 9.85 -10.07
CA ARG A 3 -12.03 8.78 -11.07
C ARG A 3 -12.54 7.46 -10.48
N PHE A 4 -12.22 7.20 -9.20
CA PHE A 4 -12.56 5.97 -8.49
C PHE A 4 -13.34 6.30 -7.23
N LYS A 5 -14.32 5.47 -6.87
CA LYS A 5 -15.14 5.62 -5.67
C LYS A 5 -14.48 5.01 -4.44
N ARG A 6 -13.88 3.82 -4.59
CA ARG A 6 -13.22 3.08 -3.52
C ARG A 6 -11.85 2.61 -3.99
N ILE A 7 -10.83 2.88 -3.21
CA ILE A 7 -9.46 2.49 -3.53
C ILE A 7 -8.80 1.69 -2.42
N LEU A 8 -7.83 0.87 -2.78
CA LEU A 8 -6.80 0.42 -1.86
C LEU A 8 -5.52 1.21 -2.13
N LEU A 9 -5.07 1.97 -1.16
CA LEU A 9 -3.78 2.67 -1.20
C LEU A 9 -2.72 1.83 -0.50
N LYS A 10 -1.76 1.32 -1.24
CA LYS A 10 -0.61 0.60 -0.70
C LYS A 10 0.60 1.52 -0.61
N LEU A 11 1.13 1.68 0.59
CA LEU A 11 2.29 2.52 0.88
C LEU A 11 3.51 1.69 1.27
N SER A 12 4.69 2.16 0.88
CA SER A 12 5.95 1.58 1.35
C SER A 12 6.28 2.11 2.75
N GLY A 13 6.58 1.20 3.69
CA GLY A 13 7.11 1.62 4.98
C GLY A 13 8.43 2.40 4.86
N GLU A 14 9.25 2.06 3.85
CA GLU A 14 10.53 2.76 3.62
C GLU A 14 10.36 4.23 3.28
N SER A 15 9.28 4.60 2.60
CA SER A 15 8.99 6.00 2.32
C SER A 15 8.68 6.81 3.59
N LEU A 16 8.27 6.14 4.69
CA LEU A 16 8.07 6.81 5.98
C LEU A 16 9.36 7.21 6.70
N MET A 17 10.50 6.71 6.27
CA MET A 17 11.78 7.11 6.87
C MET A 17 12.16 8.55 6.54
N GLY A 18 11.63 9.12 5.46
CA GLY A 18 12.08 10.42 4.96
C GLY A 18 13.59 10.41 4.70
N GLU A 19 14.30 11.33 5.32
CA GLU A 19 15.77 11.40 5.29
C GLU A 19 16.46 10.49 6.33
N LYS A 20 15.69 9.89 7.26
CA LYS A 20 16.19 8.93 8.24
C LYS A 20 16.43 7.58 7.57
N GLN A 21 17.36 6.80 8.12
CA GLN A 21 17.64 5.44 7.62
C GLN A 21 16.81 4.35 8.33
N TYR A 22 15.99 4.74 9.30
CA TYR A 22 15.20 3.83 10.14
C TYR A 22 14.04 4.57 10.81
N GLY A 23 12.95 3.84 11.07
CA GLY A 23 11.81 4.35 11.83
C GLY A 23 10.87 5.22 11.01
N ILE A 24 10.23 6.15 11.68
CA ILE A 24 9.21 7.05 11.09
C ILE A 24 9.74 8.48 11.14
N ASP A 25 9.65 9.17 10.01
CA ASP A 25 9.85 10.60 9.92
C ASP A 25 8.51 11.32 10.06
N GLU A 26 8.38 12.18 11.08
CA GLU A 26 7.13 12.84 11.43
C GLU A 26 6.65 13.80 10.32
N LYS A 27 7.59 14.49 9.66
CA LYS A 27 7.28 15.38 8.55
C LYS A 27 6.70 14.59 7.36
N ARG A 28 7.38 13.50 6.98
CA ARG A 28 6.92 12.63 5.90
C ARG A 28 5.55 12.01 6.20
N LEU A 29 5.34 11.60 7.44
CA LEU A 29 4.05 11.07 7.88
C LEU A 29 2.93 12.11 7.75
N GLY A 30 3.20 13.36 8.13
CA GLY A 30 2.27 14.49 7.96
C GLY A 30 1.98 14.81 6.49
N GLU A 31 3.00 14.77 5.61
CA GLU A 31 2.84 14.96 4.16
C GLU A 31 1.92 13.89 3.56
N TYR A 32 2.09 12.64 3.97
CA TYR A 32 1.22 11.54 3.51
C TYR A 32 -0.21 11.69 4.02
N ALA A 33 -0.39 12.04 5.30
CA ALA A 33 -1.72 12.29 5.84
C ALA A 33 -2.44 13.42 5.11
N GLN A 34 -1.71 14.47 4.75
CA GLN A 34 -2.29 15.60 3.99
C GLN A 34 -2.71 15.18 2.57
N GLN A 35 -1.89 14.41 1.86
CA GLN A 35 -2.25 13.91 0.53
C GLN A 35 -3.45 12.95 0.57
N ILE A 36 -3.52 12.09 1.61
CA ILE A 36 -4.67 11.20 1.81
C ILE A 36 -5.92 12.01 2.11
N LYS A 37 -5.82 13.03 2.97
CA LYS A 37 -6.93 13.95 3.26
C LYS A 37 -7.47 14.60 1.99
N GLU A 38 -6.61 15.06 1.08
CA GLU A 38 -7.05 15.69 -0.16
C GLU A 38 -7.96 14.80 -1.01
N ILE A 39 -7.72 13.50 -1.04
CA ILE A 39 -8.58 12.56 -1.78
C ILE A 39 -9.77 12.10 -0.95
N HIS A 40 -9.65 12.02 0.38
CA HIS A 40 -10.76 11.80 1.29
C HIS A 40 -11.82 12.90 1.13
N ASP A 41 -11.41 14.17 1.08
CA ASP A 41 -12.28 15.33 0.89
C ASP A 41 -13.00 15.33 -0.49
N LEU A 42 -12.54 14.54 -1.46
CA LEU A 42 -13.25 14.27 -2.71
C LEU A 42 -14.37 13.23 -2.58
N GLY A 43 -14.56 12.67 -1.39
CA GLY A 43 -15.55 11.63 -1.11
C GLY A 43 -15.12 10.22 -1.50
N VAL A 44 -13.81 9.97 -1.62
CA VAL A 44 -13.24 8.65 -1.93
C VAL A 44 -13.22 7.79 -0.67
N GLN A 45 -13.62 6.53 -0.78
CA GLN A 45 -13.48 5.52 0.26
C GLN A 45 -12.07 4.91 0.19
N ILE A 46 -11.29 5.04 1.26
CA ILE A 46 -9.86 4.74 1.23
C ILE A 46 -9.53 3.60 2.19
N GLY A 47 -9.22 2.43 1.64
CA GLY A 47 -8.50 1.37 2.36
C GLY A 47 -7.00 1.58 2.22
N ILE A 48 -6.25 1.47 3.31
CA ILE A 48 -4.80 1.71 3.34
C ILE A 48 -4.09 0.47 3.85
N VAL A 49 -3.03 0.06 3.17
CA VAL A 49 -2.06 -0.94 3.64
C VAL A 49 -0.68 -0.32 3.59
N ILE A 50 0.06 -0.42 4.69
CA ILE A 50 1.40 0.14 4.78
C ILE A 50 2.42 -0.94 5.16
N GLY A 51 3.57 -0.96 4.46
CA GLY A 51 4.66 -1.89 4.73
C GLY A 51 5.39 -1.58 6.04
N GLY A 52 6.17 -2.55 6.55
CA GLY A 52 6.95 -2.43 7.79
C GLY A 52 8.47 -2.32 7.58
N GLY A 53 8.93 -2.18 6.33
CA GLY A 53 10.36 -2.28 5.97
C GLY A 53 11.28 -1.21 6.56
N ASN A 54 10.73 -0.08 7.02
CA ASN A 54 11.43 0.96 7.75
C ASN A 54 11.78 0.57 9.21
N ILE A 55 11.10 -0.44 9.75
CA ILE A 55 11.28 -0.91 11.14
C ILE A 55 11.91 -2.30 11.16
N PHE A 56 11.36 -3.24 10.37
CA PHE A 56 11.88 -4.60 10.31
C PHE A 56 11.63 -5.25 8.95
N ARG A 57 12.66 -5.96 8.42
CA ARG A 57 12.58 -6.75 7.19
C ARG A 57 12.79 -8.23 7.49
N GLY A 58 11.71 -9.02 7.43
CA GLY A 58 11.72 -10.45 7.76
C GLY A 58 12.72 -11.27 6.94
N LEU A 59 12.80 -11.04 5.62
CA LEU A 59 13.76 -11.74 4.74
C LEU A 59 15.22 -11.45 5.10
N SER A 60 15.55 -10.19 5.44
CA SER A 60 16.90 -9.82 5.90
C SER A 60 17.21 -10.38 7.29
N GLY A 61 16.18 -10.60 8.12
CA GLY A 61 16.31 -11.26 9.42
C GLY A 61 16.60 -12.77 9.29
N ALA A 62 15.94 -13.48 8.38
CA ALA A 62 16.17 -14.89 8.15
C ALA A 62 17.62 -15.19 7.74
N SER A 63 18.23 -14.34 6.91
CA SER A 63 19.66 -14.45 6.54
C SER A 63 20.63 -14.21 7.71
N LYS A 64 20.16 -13.66 8.84
CA LYS A 64 20.92 -13.40 10.08
C LYS A 64 20.63 -14.41 11.19
N GLY A 65 20.03 -15.56 10.86
CA GLY A 65 19.75 -16.64 11.82
C GLY A 65 18.41 -16.55 12.56
N PHE A 66 17.53 -15.60 12.17
CA PHE A 66 16.16 -15.59 12.67
C PHE A 66 15.32 -16.70 12.03
N ASP A 67 14.45 -17.30 12.82
CA ASP A 67 13.39 -18.16 12.30
C ASP A 67 12.47 -17.35 11.36
N ARG A 68 12.15 -17.90 10.20
CA ARG A 68 11.37 -17.22 9.17
C ARG A 68 9.99 -16.79 9.66
N VAL A 69 9.30 -17.64 10.41
CA VAL A 69 7.96 -17.37 10.94
C VAL A 69 8.01 -16.20 11.91
N LYS A 70 8.97 -16.20 12.84
CA LYS A 70 9.18 -15.10 13.79
C LYS A 70 9.56 -13.81 13.08
N GLY A 71 10.42 -13.89 12.07
CA GLY A 71 10.78 -12.73 11.25
C GLY A 71 9.57 -12.11 10.55
N ASP A 72 8.70 -12.93 9.96
CA ASP A 72 7.49 -12.45 9.33
C ASP A 72 6.49 -11.85 10.35
N GLN A 73 6.38 -12.46 11.55
CA GLN A 73 5.57 -11.91 12.64
C GLN A 73 6.11 -10.54 13.12
N MET A 74 7.42 -10.38 13.24
CA MET A 74 8.03 -9.08 13.54
C MET A 74 7.73 -8.06 12.44
N GLY A 75 7.76 -8.45 11.18
CA GLY A 75 7.34 -7.61 10.06
C GLY A 75 5.86 -7.20 10.13
N MET A 76 4.97 -8.11 10.54
CA MET A 76 3.55 -7.78 10.78
C MET A 76 3.41 -6.73 11.89
N LEU A 77 4.11 -6.88 13.01
CA LEU A 77 4.09 -5.90 14.10
C LEU A 77 4.65 -4.54 13.66
N ALA A 78 5.67 -4.52 12.81
CA ALA A 78 6.21 -3.30 12.21
C ALA A 78 5.15 -2.55 11.40
N THR A 79 4.28 -3.26 10.64
CA THR A 79 3.17 -2.62 9.93
C THR A 79 2.15 -2.02 10.89
N VAL A 80 1.92 -2.62 12.05
CA VAL A 80 1.00 -2.09 13.08
C VAL A 80 1.53 -0.77 13.64
N ILE A 81 2.83 -0.69 13.96
CA ILE A 81 3.47 0.55 14.41
C ILE A 81 3.26 1.67 13.39
N ASN A 82 3.54 1.41 12.10
CA ASN A 82 3.32 2.39 11.04
C ASN A 82 1.84 2.80 10.91
N SER A 83 0.92 1.84 11.06
CA SER A 83 -0.52 2.08 10.98
C SER A 83 -1.02 2.99 12.10
N LEU A 84 -0.52 2.81 13.32
CA LEU A 84 -0.84 3.70 14.45
C LEU A 84 -0.31 5.11 14.22
N GLY A 85 0.93 5.23 13.71
CA GLY A 85 1.51 6.52 13.34
C GLY A 85 0.67 7.24 12.29
N LEU A 86 0.31 6.55 11.21
CA LEU A 86 -0.52 7.12 10.13
C LEU A 86 -1.93 7.49 10.62
N SER A 87 -2.56 6.65 11.45
CA SER A 87 -3.87 6.95 12.04
C SER A 87 -3.83 8.21 12.90
N SER A 88 -2.76 8.38 13.69
CA SER A 88 -2.54 9.60 14.49
C SER A 88 -2.38 10.84 13.60
N ALA A 89 -1.59 10.76 12.53
CA ALA A 89 -1.38 11.87 11.61
C ALA A 89 -2.66 12.23 10.83
N LEU A 90 -3.44 11.24 10.40
CA LEU A 90 -4.76 11.44 9.77
C LEU A 90 -5.73 12.12 10.74
N GLY A 91 -5.77 11.68 11.99
CA GLY A 91 -6.57 12.32 13.04
C GLY A 91 -6.20 13.78 13.27
N ALA A 92 -4.89 14.10 13.29
CA ALA A 92 -4.40 15.48 13.36
C ALA A 92 -4.78 16.32 12.13
N ALA A 93 -4.89 15.69 10.96
CA ALA A 93 -5.37 16.33 9.73
C ALA A 93 -6.92 16.43 9.66
N GLY A 94 -7.65 15.91 10.64
CA GLY A 94 -9.12 15.93 10.70
C GLY A 94 -9.79 14.79 9.94
N VAL A 95 -9.07 13.73 9.58
CA VAL A 95 -9.60 12.53 8.93
C VAL A 95 -9.80 11.42 9.96
N LYS A 96 -11.00 10.88 10.05
CA LYS A 96 -11.27 9.73 10.91
C LYS A 96 -10.74 8.46 10.25
N ALA A 97 -9.79 7.81 10.90
CA ALA A 97 -9.17 6.58 10.41
C ALA A 97 -9.27 5.46 11.45
N ARG A 98 -9.67 4.28 11.00
CA ARG A 98 -9.80 3.07 11.82
C ARG A 98 -8.67 2.09 11.51
N VAL A 99 -7.99 1.60 12.56
CA VAL A 99 -6.95 0.57 12.41
C VAL A 99 -7.57 -0.81 12.63
N LEU A 100 -7.53 -1.65 11.59
CA LEU A 100 -7.94 -3.04 11.63
C LEU A 100 -6.71 -3.95 11.47
N THR A 101 -6.57 -4.95 12.32
CA THR A 101 -5.39 -5.83 12.35
C THR A 101 -5.75 -7.26 11.96
N ALA A 102 -4.94 -7.90 11.12
CA ALA A 102 -5.13 -9.29 10.71
C ALA A 102 -4.84 -10.31 11.84
N ILE A 103 -4.17 -9.89 12.90
CA ILE A 103 -3.95 -10.66 14.13
C ILE A 103 -4.66 -9.98 15.30
N ARG A 104 -5.20 -10.75 16.25
CA ARG A 104 -5.89 -10.18 17.42
C ARG A 104 -4.93 -9.44 18.31
N MET A 105 -5.19 -8.17 18.55
CA MET A 105 -4.40 -7.32 19.45
C MET A 105 -5.21 -6.15 20.04
N GLU A 106 -6.45 -6.40 20.41
CA GLU A 106 -7.22 -5.41 21.15
C GLU A 106 -6.53 -5.09 22.50
N PRO A 107 -6.47 -3.84 22.97
CA PRO A 107 -7.17 -2.65 22.46
C PRO A 107 -6.35 -1.81 21.44
N ILE A 108 -5.24 -2.31 20.90
CA ILE A 108 -4.36 -1.55 20.01
C ILE A 108 -4.99 -1.31 18.64
N GLY A 109 -5.66 -2.35 18.10
CA GLY A 109 -6.42 -2.28 16.86
C GLY A 109 -7.52 -3.34 16.86
N GLU A 110 -8.60 -3.09 16.15
CA GLU A 110 -9.69 -4.05 16.05
C GLU A 110 -9.32 -5.23 15.15
N PHE A 111 -9.81 -6.42 15.48
CA PHE A 111 -9.61 -7.57 14.58
C PHE A 111 -10.34 -7.34 13.26
N TYR A 112 -9.58 -7.50 12.16
CA TYR A 112 -10.06 -7.29 10.80
C TYR A 112 -11.15 -8.28 10.42
N THR A 113 -12.22 -7.77 9.83
CA THR A 113 -13.15 -8.54 9.01
C THR A 113 -13.57 -7.66 7.82
N LYS A 114 -13.86 -8.28 6.67
CA LYS A 114 -14.41 -7.57 5.49
C LYS A 114 -15.59 -6.66 5.87
N TRP A 115 -16.47 -7.16 6.70
CA TRP A 115 -17.69 -6.45 7.11
C TRP A 115 -17.40 -5.18 7.91
N LYS A 116 -16.45 -5.25 8.85
CA LYS A 116 -16.00 -4.07 9.61
C LYS A 116 -15.33 -3.03 8.71
N ALA A 117 -14.47 -3.49 7.80
CA ALA A 117 -13.80 -2.59 6.87
C ALA A 117 -14.80 -1.86 5.96
N ASN A 118 -15.72 -2.60 5.34
CA ASN A 118 -16.73 -2.02 4.46
C ASN A 118 -17.68 -1.07 5.20
N ALA A 119 -18.15 -1.46 6.39
CA ALA A 119 -19.01 -0.59 7.20
C ALA A 119 -18.31 0.72 7.60
N ALA A 120 -17.02 0.69 7.92
CA ALA A 120 -16.25 1.90 8.23
C ALA A 120 -16.09 2.79 6.98
N LEU A 121 -15.72 2.22 5.83
CA LEU A 121 -15.60 2.94 4.56
C LEU A 121 -16.93 3.60 4.13
N GLU A 122 -18.04 2.89 4.30
CA GLU A 122 -19.40 3.40 3.99
C GLU A 122 -19.83 4.52 4.94
N ASN A 123 -19.32 4.51 6.18
CA ASN A 123 -19.52 5.58 7.16
C ASN A 123 -18.56 6.77 7.01
N GLY A 124 -17.76 6.81 5.94
CA GLY A 124 -16.81 7.90 5.68
C GLY A 124 -15.56 7.88 6.57
N GLU A 125 -15.19 6.71 7.09
CA GLU A 125 -13.93 6.51 7.80
C GLU A 125 -12.89 5.91 6.84
N ASP A 126 -11.65 6.37 6.86
CA ASP A 126 -10.55 5.66 6.21
C ASP A 126 -10.20 4.40 7.02
N VAL A 127 -9.79 3.32 6.36
CA VAL A 127 -9.48 2.05 7.03
C VAL A 127 -8.03 1.67 6.78
N ILE A 128 -7.24 1.62 7.84
CA ILE A 128 -5.85 1.16 7.78
C ILE A 128 -5.81 -0.32 8.18
N MET A 129 -5.46 -1.18 7.22
CA MET A 129 -5.41 -2.62 7.39
C MET A 129 -3.97 -3.07 7.60
N SER A 130 -3.65 -3.52 8.80
CA SER A 130 -2.29 -3.87 9.24
C SER A 130 -2.12 -5.36 9.50
N ALA A 131 -0.87 -5.77 9.77
CA ALA A 131 -0.44 -7.15 9.95
C ALA A 131 -0.62 -8.05 8.71
N GLY A 132 -0.69 -7.45 7.51
CA GLY A 132 -0.71 -8.15 6.23
C GLY A 132 -1.88 -9.14 6.09
N THR A 133 -1.56 -10.40 5.75
CA THR A 133 -2.54 -11.50 5.70
C THR A 133 -2.82 -12.12 7.08
N GLY A 134 -2.03 -11.78 8.10
CA GLY A 134 -2.04 -12.47 9.40
C GLY A 134 -1.27 -13.80 9.40
N ASN A 135 -0.72 -14.22 8.27
CA ASN A 135 0.02 -15.47 8.10
C ASN A 135 1.46 -15.22 7.65
N PRO A 136 2.43 -16.00 8.16
CA PRO A 136 3.80 -15.99 7.66
C PRO A 136 3.87 -16.40 6.17
N PHE A 137 5.02 -16.16 5.55
CA PHE A 137 5.35 -16.47 4.16
C PHE A 137 4.68 -15.59 3.09
N PHE A 138 3.83 -14.65 3.47
CA PHE A 138 3.23 -13.67 2.57
C PHE A 138 3.84 -12.29 2.74
N THR A 139 3.93 -11.55 1.65
CA THR A 139 4.43 -10.18 1.65
C THR A 139 3.32 -9.17 1.93
N THR A 140 3.69 -7.90 2.11
CA THR A 140 2.73 -6.79 2.18
C THR A 140 1.99 -6.61 0.85
N ASP A 141 2.61 -6.91 -0.30
CA ASP A 141 1.95 -6.84 -1.61
C ASP A 141 0.82 -7.87 -1.69
N THR A 142 1.06 -9.12 -1.26
CA THR A 142 0.00 -10.15 -1.14
C THR A 142 -1.12 -9.70 -0.20
N GLY A 143 -0.76 -9.14 0.97
CA GLY A 143 -1.73 -8.59 1.90
C GLY A 143 -2.58 -7.47 1.27
N SER A 144 -1.96 -6.57 0.52
CA SER A 144 -2.64 -5.48 -0.17
C SER A 144 -3.62 -5.99 -1.23
N SER A 145 -3.20 -6.97 -2.04
CA SER A 145 -4.07 -7.61 -3.04
C SER A 145 -5.29 -8.23 -2.39
N LEU A 146 -5.09 -9.03 -1.33
CA LEU A 146 -6.19 -9.65 -0.58
C LEU A 146 -7.16 -8.59 -0.04
N ARG A 147 -6.66 -7.55 0.63
CA ARG A 147 -7.51 -6.52 1.23
C ARG A 147 -8.22 -5.69 0.17
N GLY A 148 -7.56 -5.37 -0.96
CA GLY A 148 -8.19 -4.66 -2.08
C GLY A 148 -9.38 -5.41 -2.66
N ILE A 149 -9.25 -6.72 -2.84
CA ILE A 149 -10.33 -7.59 -3.33
C ILE A 149 -11.45 -7.69 -2.29
N GLU A 150 -11.12 -7.91 -1.02
CA GLU A 150 -12.11 -8.05 0.05
C GLU A 150 -12.96 -6.80 0.26
N ILE A 151 -12.37 -5.61 0.16
CA ILE A 151 -13.11 -4.35 0.27
C ILE A 151 -13.77 -3.92 -1.05
N GLU A 152 -13.64 -4.71 -2.10
CA GLU A 152 -14.18 -4.40 -3.43
C GLU A 152 -13.68 -3.06 -3.98
N ALA A 153 -12.36 -2.85 -3.90
CA ALA A 153 -11.73 -1.64 -4.43
C ALA A 153 -11.79 -1.58 -5.95
N ASP A 154 -12.08 -0.41 -6.51
CA ASP A 154 -12.06 -0.16 -7.96
C ASP A 154 -10.65 -0.29 -8.55
N VAL A 155 -9.64 0.02 -7.72
CA VAL A 155 -8.22 0.02 -8.09
C VAL A 155 -7.33 -0.09 -6.86
N MET A 156 -6.17 -0.73 -7.02
CA MET A 156 -5.07 -0.63 -6.06
C MET A 156 -4.08 0.43 -6.52
N LEU A 157 -3.87 1.47 -5.72
CA LEU A 157 -2.86 2.49 -5.92
C LEU A 157 -1.58 2.08 -5.17
N LYS A 158 -0.56 1.68 -5.92
CA LYS A 158 0.75 1.32 -5.35
C LYS A 158 1.66 2.54 -5.35
N GLY A 159 1.70 3.22 -4.21
CA GLY A 159 2.60 4.35 -3.96
C GLY A 159 4.04 3.85 -3.74
N THR A 160 4.94 4.30 -4.58
CA THR A 160 6.38 3.96 -4.57
C THR A 160 7.22 5.21 -4.66
N ARG A 161 8.56 5.05 -4.73
CA ARG A 161 9.52 6.14 -5.03
C ARG A 161 9.83 6.27 -6.53
N VAL A 162 9.30 5.35 -7.34
CA VAL A 162 9.44 5.40 -8.81
C VAL A 162 8.10 5.77 -9.43
N ASP A 163 8.16 6.45 -10.55
CA ASP A 163 6.99 7.04 -11.21
C ASP A 163 6.23 6.06 -12.12
N GLY A 164 6.56 4.77 -12.10
CA GLY A 164 5.87 3.75 -12.88
C GLY A 164 6.67 2.47 -13.06
N ILE A 165 6.26 1.65 -14.03
CA ILE A 165 6.90 0.39 -14.41
C ILE A 165 7.70 0.64 -15.69
N TYR A 166 8.92 0.11 -15.73
CA TYR A 166 9.86 0.27 -16.83
C TYR A 166 10.21 -1.08 -17.46
N THR A 167 10.68 -1.04 -18.70
CA THR A 167 11.18 -2.23 -19.43
C THR A 167 12.40 -2.87 -18.76
N ALA A 168 13.17 -2.10 -18.00
CA ALA A 168 14.30 -2.50 -17.18
C ALA A 168 14.44 -1.52 -16.01
N ASP A 169 15.40 -1.75 -15.10
CA ASP A 169 15.69 -0.85 -13.99
C ASP A 169 16.27 0.48 -14.54
N PRO A 170 15.55 1.61 -14.45
CA PRO A 170 16.00 2.88 -15.05
C PRO A 170 17.25 3.46 -14.36
N GLU A 171 17.59 3.02 -13.14
CA GLU A 171 18.83 3.44 -12.48
C GLU A 171 20.07 2.73 -13.05
N LYS A 172 19.87 1.57 -13.70
CA LYS A 172 20.95 0.75 -14.27
C LYS A 172 21.00 0.78 -15.79
N ASP A 173 19.83 0.97 -16.41
CA ASP A 173 19.69 0.99 -17.87
C ASP A 173 19.06 2.31 -18.33
N PRO A 174 19.84 3.24 -18.84
CA PRO A 174 19.34 4.53 -19.32
C PRO A 174 18.44 4.41 -20.57
N THR A 175 18.36 3.22 -21.19
CA THR A 175 17.46 2.96 -22.33
C THR A 175 16.09 2.42 -21.89
N ALA A 176 15.92 2.20 -20.58
CA ALA A 176 14.65 1.75 -20.03
C ALA A 176 13.53 2.74 -20.33
N THR A 177 12.43 2.24 -20.87
CA THR A 177 11.25 3.05 -21.19
C THR A 177 10.12 2.71 -20.24
N LYS A 178 9.38 3.74 -19.81
CA LYS A 178 8.23 3.59 -18.93
C LYS A 178 7.03 3.13 -19.74
N PHE A 179 6.22 2.25 -19.15
CA PHE A 179 4.91 1.90 -19.66
C PHE A 179 3.85 2.87 -19.15
N ASP A 180 2.96 3.32 -20.03
CA ASP A 180 1.74 4.02 -19.62
C ASP A 180 0.70 3.02 -19.11
N ASP A 181 0.55 1.89 -19.80
CA ASP A 181 -0.23 0.73 -19.39
C ASP A 181 0.45 -0.58 -19.79
N ILE A 182 0.12 -1.66 -19.09
CA ILE A 182 0.65 -2.99 -19.35
C ILE A 182 -0.33 -4.05 -18.82
N THR A 183 -0.47 -5.18 -19.53
CA THR A 183 -1.30 -6.27 -19.02
C THR A 183 -0.57 -7.11 -17.97
N TYR A 184 -1.35 -7.79 -17.09
CA TYR A 184 -0.79 -8.75 -16.15
C TYR A 184 -0.02 -9.88 -16.87
N ASP A 185 -0.51 -10.33 -18.02
CA ASP A 185 0.17 -11.37 -18.81
C ASP A 185 1.54 -10.91 -19.28
N GLU A 186 1.65 -9.68 -19.74
CA GLU A 186 2.93 -9.13 -20.17
C GLU A 186 3.88 -8.89 -19.00
N VAL A 187 3.37 -8.45 -17.83
CA VAL A 187 4.16 -8.36 -16.59
C VAL A 187 4.76 -9.71 -16.21
N LEU A 188 3.94 -10.77 -16.22
CA LEU A 188 4.36 -12.12 -15.88
C LEU A 188 5.34 -12.69 -16.93
N LYS A 189 5.04 -12.54 -18.21
CA LYS A 189 5.88 -13.02 -19.33
C LYS A 189 7.27 -12.37 -19.34
N ARG A 190 7.34 -11.07 -19.06
CA ARG A 190 8.62 -10.32 -19.01
C ARG A 190 9.33 -10.44 -17.67
N GLY A 191 8.69 -11.03 -16.63
CA GLY A 191 9.26 -11.14 -15.29
C GLY A 191 9.49 -9.78 -14.62
N LEU A 192 8.63 -8.78 -14.90
CA LEU A 192 8.76 -7.45 -14.32
C LEU A 192 8.41 -7.48 -12.83
N LYS A 193 9.23 -6.83 -12.02
CA LYS A 193 9.09 -6.82 -10.55
C LYS A 193 8.15 -5.72 -10.06
N VAL A 194 6.89 -5.83 -10.44
CA VAL A 194 5.83 -4.91 -9.95
C VAL A 194 5.45 -5.25 -8.51
N MET A 195 5.17 -6.53 -8.27
CA MET A 195 4.83 -7.15 -6.98
C MET A 195 5.37 -8.58 -6.96
N ASP A 196 5.19 -9.28 -5.82
CA ASP A 196 5.43 -10.72 -5.83
C ASP A 196 4.41 -11.46 -6.72
N LEU A 197 4.77 -12.69 -7.12
CA LEU A 197 3.96 -13.48 -8.05
C LEU A 197 2.56 -13.77 -7.51
N THR A 198 2.44 -14.09 -6.21
CA THR A 198 1.16 -14.40 -5.57
C THR A 198 0.22 -13.19 -5.62
N ALA A 199 0.72 -12.00 -5.29
CA ALA A 199 -0.02 -10.76 -5.35
C ALA A 199 -0.48 -10.44 -6.79
N THR A 200 0.43 -10.59 -7.77
CA THR A 200 0.15 -10.34 -9.18
C THR A 200 -0.94 -11.27 -9.73
N CYS A 201 -0.84 -12.58 -9.46
CA CYS A 201 -1.84 -13.55 -9.88
C CYS A 201 -3.20 -13.29 -9.21
N MET A 202 -3.20 -12.97 -7.91
CA MET A 202 -4.44 -12.67 -7.18
C MET A 202 -5.17 -11.46 -7.76
N CYS A 203 -4.46 -10.37 -8.07
CA CYS A 203 -5.06 -9.20 -8.71
C CYS A 203 -5.59 -9.52 -10.10
N LYS A 204 -4.83 -10.27 -10.91
CA LYS A 204 -5.25 -10.71 -12.25
C LYS A 204 -6.54 -11.52 -12.20
N GLU A 205 -6.59 -12.58 -11.37
CA GLU A 205 -7.75 -13.49 -11.27
C GLU A 205 -9.02 -12.78 -10.79
N ASN A 206 -8.88 -11.72 -9.99
CA ASN A 206 -10.02 -10.96 -9.45
C ASN A 206 -10.27 -9.63 -10.18
N ASN A 207 -9.63 -9.38 -11.32
CA ASN A 207 -9.78 -8.16 -12.12
C ASN A 207 -9.56 -6.87 -11.33
N LEU A 208 -8.66 -6.87 -10.35
CA LEU A 208 -8.27 -5.67 -9.60
C LEU A 208 -7.14 -4.95 -10.33
N PRO A 209 -7.37 -3.82 -10.99
CA PRO A 209 -6.30 -3.07 -11.66
C PRO A 209 -5.37 -2.43 -10.65
N ILE A 210 -4.11 -2.18 -11.05
CA ILE A 210 -3.10 -1.54 -10.21
C ILE A 210 -2.58 -0.31 -10.94
N ILE A 211 -2.43 0.80 -10.23
CA ILE A 211 -1.66 1.96 -10.72
C ILE A 211 -0.41 2.09 -9.85
N VAL A 212 0.75 1.97 -10.48
CA VAL A 212 2.06 2.20 -9.85
C VAL A 212 2.48 3.62 -10.12
N PHE A 213 2.72 4.41 -9.09
CA PHE A 213 3.05 5.84 -9.23
C PHE A 213 3.99 6.32 -8.11
N ASP A 214 4.64 7.45 -8.35
CA ASP A 214 5.46 8.13 -7.34
C ASP A 214 4.58 8.86 -6.32
N MET A 215 4.55 8.32 -5.10
CA MET A 215 3.80 8.88 -3.96
C MET A 215 4.59 9.98 -3.23
N ASP A 216 5.91 10.02 -3.37
CA ASP A 216 6.76 10.97 -2.66
C ASP A 216 6.64 12.40 -3.23
N THR A 217 6.29 12.51 -4.50
CA THR A 217 5.97 13.81 -5.11
C THR A 217 4.58 14.26 -4.68
N VAL A 218 4.55 15.37 -3.91
CA VAL A 218 3.30 15.97 -3.40
C VAL A 218 2.35 16.31 -4.54
N GLY A 219 1.08 15.92 -4.38
CA GLY A 219 0.02 16.15 -5.36
C GLY A 219 -0.19 15.03 -6.37
N ASN A 220 0.75 14.08 -6.51
CA ASN A 220 0.60 12.97 -7.45
C ASN A 220 -0.58 12.06 -7.12
N LEU A 221 -0.84 11.78 -5.85
CA LEU A 221 -2.01 10.99 -5.45
C LEU A 221 -3.31 11.64 -5.93
N LYS A 222 -3.44 12.96 -5.76
CA LYS A 222 -4.61 13.71 -6.25
C LYS A 222 -4.72 13.67 -7.77
N LYS A 223 -3.60 13.84 -8.50
CA LYS A 223 -3.57 13.76 -9.96
C LYS A 223 -4.05 12.43 -10.47
N VAL A 224 -3.57 11.30 -9.92
CA VAL A 224 -4.09 9.96 -10.24
C VAL A 224 -5.59 9.89 -10.04
N MET A 225 -6.08 10.41 -8.93
CA MET A 225 -7.51 10.38 -8.58
C MET A 225 -8.38 11.31 -9.44
N THR A 226 -7.80 12.35 -10.01
CA THR A 226 -8.50 13.28 -10.93
C THR A 226 -8.39 12.86 -12.41
N GLY A 227 -7.69 11.77 -12.70
CA GLY A 227 -7.65 11.16 -14.03
C GLY A 227 -6.46 11.58 -14.89
N GLU A 228 -5.46 12.26 -14.29
CA GLU A 228 -4.22 12.52 -15.01
C GLU A 228 -3.45 11.20 -15.23
N ASN A 229 -2.87 11.04 -16.42
CA ASN A 229 -2.11 9.85 -16.78
C ASN A 229 -0.69 9.91 -16.20
N ILE A 230 -0.58 9.71 -14.89
CA ILE A 230 0.71 9.57 -14.20
C ILE A 230 0.83 8.15 -13.63
N GLY A 231 2.05 7.62 -13.69
CA GLY A 231 2.28 6.24 -13.29
C GLY A 231 2.12 5.24 -14.44
N THR A 232 1.93 3.99 -14.09
CA THR A 232 1.66 2.88 -15.02
C THR A 232 0.43 2.12 -14.56
N LEU A 233 -0.55 1.94 -15.45
CA LEU A 233 -1.72 1.09 -15.21
C LEU A 233 -1.40 -0.37 -15.54
N VAL A 234 -1.65 -1.30 -14.60
CA VAL A 234 -1.60 -2.75 -14.82
C VAL A 234 -3.03 -3.29 -14.80
N HIS A 235 -3.41 -4.06 -15.81
CA HIS A 235 -4.77 -4.57 -15.98
C HIS A 235 -4.80 -5.93 -16.72
N ASN A 236 -5.97 -6.53 -16.91
CA ASN A 236 -6.19 -7.70 -17.78
C ASN A 236 -6.23 -7.33 -19.23
#